data_5d52c5087a57d61702161e3383e71e28
#
_entry.id   5d52c5087a57d61702161e3383e71e28
#
_cell.length_a   1.000
_cell.length_b   1.000
_cell.length_c   1.000
_cell.angle_alpha   90.00
_cell.angle_beta   90.00
_cell.angle_gamma   90.00
#
_symmetry.space_group_name_H-M   'P 1'
#
loop_
_entity.id
_entity.type
_entity.pdbx_description
1 polymer ?
#
loop_
_entity_poly.entity_id
_entity_poly.type
_entity_poly.pdbx_seq_one_letter_code
_entity_poly.pdbx_strand_id
1 'polypeptide(L)'
;MAELIQRFPALRLGAASVCELRAVVESASAGCRYAVSPVLDPALLEEASKRDLLLVPGVMTPSEVQWARRLGCAIVKLFPAVSVGIDHWRRLREPLGVPLPFCIAAGGLTPADVVPWLEAGVDAVALGSGLGNLEATSGWRDLLAHLTAVAERQA
;
A
#
# COMPACT_ATOMS: atom_id res chain seq x y z
N MET A 1 1.50 17.65 -7.87
CA MET A 1 2.35 16.45 -7.87
C MET A 1 3.68 16.73 -8.55
N ALA A 2 3.72 17.15 -9.83
CA ALA A 2 4.97 17.43 -10.57
C ALA A 2 5.93 18.36 -9.83
N GLU A 3 5.44 19.44 -9.22
CA GLU A 3 6.27 20.35 -8.40
C GLU A 3 6.92 19.65 -7.20
N LEU A 4 6.19 18.76 -6.53
CA LEU A 4 6.74 18.00 -5.39
C LEU A 4 7.84 17.03 -5.85
N ILE A 5 7.66 16.39 -7.00
CA ILE A 5 8.67 15.49 -7.58
C ILE A 5 9.96 16.24 -7.90
N GLN A 6 9.84 17.44 -8.47
CA GLN A 6 10.98 18.30 -8.75
C GLN A 6 11.69 18.80 -7.48
N ARG A 7 10.90 19.18 -6.48
CA ARG A 7 11.43 19.71 -5.22
C ARG A 7 12.09 18.65 -4.33
N PHE A 8 11.61 17.41 -4.41
CA PHE A 8 12.07 16.30 -3.57
C PHE A 8 12.43 15.05 -4.41
N PRO A 9 13.50 15.12 -5.22
CA PRO A 9 13.85 14.05 -6.17
C PRO A 9 14.23 12.72 -5.51
N ALA A 10 14.62 12.74 -4.24
CA ALA A 10 14.92 11.54 -3.46
C ALA A 10 13.66 10.78 -3.00
N LEU A 11 12.50 11.43 -3.01
CA LEU A 11 11.24 10.79 -2.62
C LEU A 11 10.61 10.04 -3.80
N ARG A 12 10.14 8.84 -3.52
CA ARG A 12 9.29 8.09 -4.46
C ARG A 12 7.84 8.52 -4.25
N LEU A 13 7.39 9.49 -5.03
CA LEU A 13 6.03 10.00 -4.93
C LEU A 13 5.08 9.18 -5.80
N GLY A 14 3.89 8.92 -5.26
CA GLY A 14 2.81 8.19 -5.91
C GLY A 14 1.46 8.85 -5.68
N ALA A 15 0.47 8.47 -6.50
CA ALA A 15 -0.91 8.88 -6.35
C ALA A 15 -1.69 7.86 -5.51
N ALA A 16 -2.64 8.33 -4.71
CA ALA A 16 -3.52 7.48 -3.94
C ALA A 16 -4.98 7.66 -4.37
N SER A 17 -5.83 6.68 -4.02
CA SER A 17 -7.28 6.68 -4.32
C SER A 17 -7.58 6.76 -5.84
N VAL A 18 -6.75 6.13 -6.65
CA VAL A 18 -6.91 6.08 -8.11
C VAL A 18 -8.01 5.06 -8.44
N CYS A 19 -9.18 5.55 -8.89
CA CYS A 19 -10.36 4.74 -9.20
C CYS A 19 -10.82 4.88 -10.65
N GLU A 20 -10.18 5.73 -11.45
CA GLU A 20 -10.60 6.06 -12.81
C GLU A 20 -9.41 6.04 -13.77
N LEU A 21 -9.64 5.68 -15.03
CA LEU A 21 -8.62 5.67 -16.10
C LEU A 21 -7.92 7.02 -16.22
N ARG A 22 -8.69 8.10 -16.15
CA ARG A 22 -8.15 9.46 -16.21
C ARG A 22 -7.11 9.72 -15.11
N ALA A 23 -7.40 9.26 -13.88
CA ALA A 23 -6.49 9.43 -12.75
C ALA A 23 -5.18 8.64 -12.94
N VAL A 24 -5.23 7.47 -13.61
CA VAL A 24 -4.02 6.72 -14.00
C VAL A 24 -3.18 7.54 -14.98
N VAL A 25 -3.82 8.08 -16.03
CA VAL A 25 -3.14 8.92 -17.06
C VAL A 25 -2.49 10.15 -16.42
N GLU A 26 -3.24 10.88 -15.59
CA GLU A 26 -2.75 12.08 -14.90
C GLU A 26 -1.60 11.76 -13.95
N SER A 27 -1.67 10.64 -13.24
CA SER A 27 -0.60 10.18 -12.34
C SER A 27 0.70 9.89 -13.09
N ALA A 28 0.61 9.14 -14.19
CA ALA A 28 1.76 8.84 -15.02
C ALA A 28 2.36 10.12 -15.64
N SER A 29 1.51 11.01 -16.19
CA SER A 29 1.93 12.28 -16.79
C SER A 29 2.58 13.23 -15.78
N ALA A 30 2.18 13.16 -14.51
CA ALA A 30 2.78 13.93 -13.43
C ALA A 30 4.13 13.35 -12.96
N GLY A 31 4.57 12.20 -13.49
CA GLY A 31 5.82 11.55 -13.12
C GLY A 31 5.75 10.74 -11.82
N CYS A 32 4.54 10.31 -11.39
CA CYS A 32 4.42 9.40 -10.26
C CYS A 32 5.15 8.08 -10.54
N ARG A 33 5.79 7.54 -9.53
CA ARG A 33 6.46 6.23 -9.61
C ARG A 33 5.51 5.06 -9.43
N TYR A 34 4.41 5.29 -8.74
CA TYR A 34 3.35 4.31 -8.49
C TYR A 34 2.02 5.00 -8.27
N ALA A 35 0.96 4.23 -8.36
CA ALA A 35 -0.37 4.63 -7.96
C ALA A 35 -1.01 3.54 -7.09
N VAL A 36 -1.90 3.94 -6.19
CA VAL A 36 -2.58 3.02 -5.28
C VAL A 36 -4.09 3.19 -5.46
N SER A 37 -4.76 2.09 -5.73
CA SER A 37 -6.23 2.03 -5.86
C SER A 37 -6.87 1.42 -4.60
N PRO A 38 -8.07 1.83 -4.21
CA PRO A 38 -8.87 1.11 -3.22
C PRO A 38 -9.58 -0.13 -3.79
N VAL A 39 -9.57 -0.32 -5.10
CA VAL A 39 -10.29 -1.40 -5.81
C VAL A 39 -9.35 -2.20 -6.71
N LEU A 40 -9.77 -3.42 -7.05
CA LEU A 40 -9.15 -4.25 -8.07
C LEU A 40 -9.96 -4.11 -9.37
N ASP A 41 -9.43 -3.36 -10.31
CA ASP A 41 -10.01 -3.14 -11.63
C ASP A 41 -8.99 -3.48 -12.73
N PRO A 42 -9.25 -4.50 -13.58
CA PRO A 42 -8.36 -4.88 -14.66
C PRO A 42 -8.09 -3.77 -15.67
N ALA A 43 -9.08 -2.89 -15.93
CA ALA A 43 -8.89 -1.80 -16.87
C ALA A 43 -7.89 -0.76 -16.35
N LEU A 44 -7.91 -0.47 -15.05
CA LEU A 44 -6.91 0.40 -14.43
C LEU A 44 -5.51 -0.22 -14.47
N LEU A 45 -5.39 -1.52 -14.22
CA LEU A 45 -4.12 -2.25 -14.28
C LEU A 45 -3.54 -2.23 -15.71
N GLU A 46 -4.37 -2.49 -16.71
CA GLU A 46 -3.98 -2.45 -18.11
C GLU A 46 -3.49 -1.05 -18.52
N GLU A 47 -4.26 -0.01 -18.16
CA GLU A 47 -3.90 1.38 -18.49
C GLU A 47 -2.61 1.83 -17.80
N ALA A 48 -2.40 1.43 -16.55
CA ALA A 48 -1.17 1.70 -15.80
C ALA A 48 0.03 1.00 -16.46
N SER A 49 -0.13 -0.26 -16.87
CA SER A 49 0.91 -1.04 -17.56
C SER A 49 1.35 -0.38 -18.87
N LYS A 50 0.41 0.14 -19.67
CA LYS A 50 0.72 0.87 -20.91
C LYS A 50 1.58 2.12 -20.67
N ARG A 51 1.65 2.62 -19.44
CA ARG A 51 2.34 3.85 -19.05
C ARG A 51 3.55 3.63 -18.17
N ASP A 52 3.96 2.37 -17.98
CA ASP A 52 5.05 1.99 -17.05
C ASP A 52 4.81 2.55 -15.64
N LEU A 53 3.55 2.61 -15.22
CA LEU A 53 3.13 3.03 -13.88
C LEU A 53 2.78 1.80 -13.05
N LEU A 54 3.47 1.59 -11.94
CA LEU A 54 3.10 0.55 -10.98
C LEU A 54 1.76 0.91 -10.33
N LEU A 55 0.70 0.15 -10.63
CA LEU A 55 -0.58 0.27 -9.92
C LEU A 55 -0.71 -0.83 -8.87
N VAL A 56 -0.92 -0.45 -7.63
CA VAL A 56 -1.17 -1.34 -6.49
C VAL A 56 -2.68 -1.41 -6.27
N PRO A 57 -3.36 -2.51 -6.65
CA PRO A 57 -4.80 -2.64 -6.50
C PRO A 57 -5.20 -2.95 -5.06
N GLY A 58 -6.40 -2.50 -4.68
CA GLY A 58 -7.04 -2.82 -3.41
C GLY A 58 -7.72 -4.18 -3.45
N VAL A 59 -7.54 -4.96 -2.39
CA VAL A 59 -8.17 -6.26 -2.19
C VAL A 59 -8.62 -6.40 -0.73
N MET A 60 -9.65 -7.17 -0.49
CA MET A 60 -10.15 -7.44 0.85
C MET A 60 -10.52 -8.93 1.04
N THR A 61 -11.05 -9.56 0.01
CA THR A 61 -11.57 -10.92 0.06
C THR A 61 -10.61 -11.94 -0.55
N PRO A 62 -10.73 -13.24 -0.19
CA PRO A 62 -9.95 -14.31 -0.84
C PRO A 62 -10.09 -14.32 -2.36
N SER A 63 -11.31 -14.05 -2.87
CA SER A 63 -11.58 -14.01 -4.30
C SER A 63 -10.83 -12.90 -5.02
N GLU A 64 -10.77 -11.69 -4.43
CA GLU A 64 -10.02 -10.56 -4.97
C GLU A 64 -8.52 -10.83 -4.93
N VAL A 65 -7.99 -11.39 -3.84
CA VAL A 65 -6.57 -11.78 -3.76
C VAL A 65 -6.22 -12.80 -4.84
N GLN A 66 -7.05 -13.82 -5.03
CA GLN A 66 -6.83 -14.82 -6.08
C GLN A 66 -6.94 -14.20 -7.48
N TRP A 67 -7.84 -13.25 -7.67
CA TRP A 67 -7.96 -12.55 -8.95
C TRP A 67 -6.76 -11.66 -9.22
N ALA A 68 -6.30 -10.89 -8.24
CA ALA A 68 -5.07 -10.09 -8.35
C ALA A 68 -3.86 -10.97 -8.75
N ARG A 69 -3.71 -12.17 -8.16
CA ARG A 69 -2.66 -13.14 -8.55
C ARG A 69 -2.78 -13.54 -10.02
N ARG A 70 -3.99 -13.85 -10.51
CA ARG A 70 -4.23 -14.22 -11.91
C ARG A 70 -3.94 -13.07 -12.87
N LEU A 71 -4.14 -11.83 -12.44
CA LEU A 71 -3.80 -10.62 -13.19
C LEU A 71 -2.31 -10.26 -13.12
N GLY A 72 -1.48 -11.06 -12.42
CA GLY A 72 -0.05 -10.83 -12.29
C GLY A 72 0.34 -9.70 -11.32
N CYS A 73 -0.57 -9.29 -10.42
CA CYS A 73 -0.25 -8.27 -9.43
C CYS A 73 0.77 -8.81 -8.41
N ALA A 74 2.00 -8.31 -8.47
CA ALA A 74 3.05 -8.65 -7.51
C ALA A 74 2.83 -8.01 -6.14
N ILE A 75 2.14 -6.87 -6.10
CA ILE A 75 1.84 -6.09 -4.89
C ILE A 75 0.34 -5.83 -4.84
N VAL A 76 -0.25 -5.94 -3.65
CA VAL A 76 -1.66 -5.61 -3.39
C VAL A 76 -1.78 -4.75 -2.12
N LYS A 77 -2.86 -4.00 -2.05
CA LYS A 77 -3.25 -3.22 -0.87
C LYS A 77 -4.42 -3.91 -0.18
N LEU A 78 -4.22 -4.43 1.03
CA LEU A 78 -5.32 -4.89 1.88
C LEU A 78 -6.09 -3.66 2.40
N PHE A 79 -7.33 -3.48 1.94
CA PHE A 79 -8.10 -2.25 2.20
C PHE A 79 -9.61 -2.49 2.30
N PRO A 80 -10.27 -1.89 3.27
CA PRO A 80 -9.69 -1.20 4.44
C PRO A 80 -9.24 -2.22 5.50
N ALA A 81 -7.94 -2.16 5.89
CA ALA A 81 -7.32 -3.18 6.74
C ALA A 81 -7.98 -3.32 8.11
N VAL A 82 -8.32 -2.20 8.75
CA VAL A 82 -8.97 -2.19 10.07
C VAL A 82 -10.29 -2.96 10.08
N SER A 83 -11.01 -3.03 8.95
CA SER A 83 -12.32 -3.69 8.85
C SER A 83 -12.24 -5.21 8.85
N VAL A 84 -11.11 -5.79 8.42
CA VAL A 84 -10.94 -7.26 8.36
C VAL A 84 -10.15 -7.82 9.53
N GLY A 85 -9.42 -6.96 10.24
CA GLY A 85 -8.62 -7.34 11.40
C GLY A 85 -7.24 -7.91 11.05
N ILE A 86 -6.38 -7.90 12.05
CA ILE A 86 -4.94 -8.14 11.94
C ILE A 86 -4.58 -9.55 11.43
N ASP A 87 -5.37 -10.54 11.79
CA ASP A 87 -5.10 -11.93 11.41
C ASP A 87 -5.54 -12.28 9.97
N HIS A 88 -6.27 -11.39 9.32
CA HIS A 88 -6.93 -11.70 8.05
C HIS A 88 -5.94 -12.18 6.98
N TRP A 89 -4.86 -11.43 6.74
CA TRP A 89 -3.88 -11.76 5.70
C TRP A 89 -3.20 -13.10 5.93
N ARG A 90 -2.78 -13.38 7.15
CA ARG A 90 -2.17 -14.64 7.52
C ARG A 90 -3.08 -15.84 7.27
N ARG A 91 -4.38 -15.70 7.58
CA ARG A 91 -5.38 -16.77 7.39
C ARG A 91 -5.67 -17.07 5.91
N LEU A 92 -5.32 -16.20 4.98
CA LEU A 92 -5.46 -16.46 3.54
C LEU A 92 -4.37 -17.36 2.98
N ARG A 93 -3.23 -17.49 3.64
CA ARG A 93 -2.08 -18.27 3.13
C ARG A 93 -2.41 -19.76 2.95
N GLU A 94 -3.09 -20.34 3.92
CA GLU A 94 -3.42 -21.75 3.90
C GLU A 94 -4.39 -22.13 2.75
N PRO A 95 -5.57 -21.49 2.63
CA PRO A 95 -6.52 -21.84 1.58
C PRO A 95 -6.11 -21.39 0.18
N LEU A 96 -5.34 -20.31 0.03
CA LEU A 96 -4.92 -19.82 -1.28
C LEU A 96 -3.54 -20.33 -1.72
N GLY A 97 -2.80 -20.94 -0.80
CA GLY A 97 -1.41 -21.36 -1.05
C GLY A 97 -0.44 -20.19 -1.17
N VAL A 98 0.85 -20.51 -1.11
CA VAL A 98 1.95 -19.53 -1.23
C VAL A 98 2.65 -19.66 -2.59
N PRO A 99 3.28 -18.59 -3.11
CA PRO A 99 3.38 -17.26 -2.53
C PRO A 99 2.09 -16.43 -2.72
N LEU A 100 1.75 -15.63 -1.72
CA LEU A 100 0.80 -14.54 -1.89
C LEU A 100 1.52 -13.30 -2.46
N PRO A 101 0.80 -12.33 -3.07
CA PRO A 101 1.37 -11.03 -3.42
C PRO A 101 1.94 -10.30 -2.20
N PHE A 102 2.92 -9.42 -2.41
CA PHE A 102 3.38 -8.50 -1.38
C PHE A 102 2.20 -7.65 -0.87
N CYS A 103 1.93 -7.69 0.42
CA CYS A 103 0.74 -7.09 1.02
C CYS A 103 1.07 -5.79 1.74
N ILE A 104 0.44 -4.71 1.31
CA ILE A 104 0.46 -3.43 2.03
C ILE A 104 -0.86 -3.29 2.78
N ALA A 105 -0.86 -3.39 4.10
CA ALA A 105 -2.04 -3.09 4.92
C ALA A 105 -2.29 -1.59 4.99
N ALA A 106 -3.51 -1.15 4.68
CA ALA A 106 -3.87 0.26 4.63
C ALA A 106 -5.34 0.50 5.00
N GLY A 107 -5.65 1.69 5.49
CA GLY A 107 -7.00 2.13 5.83
C GLY A 107 -7.33 1.96 7.30
N GLY A 108 -7.40 3.10 8.01
CA GLY A 108 -7.74 3.19 9.42
C GLY A 108 -6.59 2.89 10.40
N LEU A 109 -5.40 2.58 9.91
CA LEU A 109 -4.25 2.24 10.74
C LEU A 109 -3.55 3.48 11.30
N THR A 110 -3.02 3.34 12.50
CA THR A 110 -2.25 4.34 13.25
C THR A 110 -0.79 3.90 13.37
N PRO A 111 0.13 4.77 13.82
CA PRO A 111 1.51 4.39 14.09
C PRO A 111 1.68 3.20 15.05
N ALA A 112 0.78 3.06 16.03
CA ALA A 112 0.80 1.96 16.98
C ALA A 112 0.47 0.59 16.34
N ASP A 113 -0.21 0.59 15.20
CA ASP A 113 -0.59 -0.63 14.49
C ASP A 113 0.54 -1.19 13.62
N VAL A 114 1.58 -0.42 13.33
CA VAL A 114 2.61 -0.81 12.35
C VAL A 114 3.28 -2.13 12.72
N VAL A 115 3.83 -2.22 13.94
CA VAL A 115 4.54 -3.43 14.40
C VAL A 115 3.61 -4.63 14.48
N PRO A 116 2.45 -4.55 15.16
CA PRO A 116 1.51 -5.69 15.22
C PRO A 116 1.11 -6.23 13.84
N TRP A 117 0.86 -5.35 12.85
CA TRP A 117 0.48 -5.78 11.51
C TRP A 117 1.62 -6.45 10.75
N LEU A 118 2.87 -5.96 10.89
CA LEU A 118 4.04 -6.62 10.32
C LEU A 118 4.27 -8.01 10.93
N GLU A 119 4.16 -8.13 12.25
CA GLU A 119 4.26 -9.41 12.97
C GLU A 119 3.13 -10.39 12.59
N ALA A 120 1.95 -9.88 12.26
CA ALA A 120 0.83 -10.67 11.73
C ALA A 120 1.03 -11.15 10.27
N GLY A 121 2.10 -10.72 9.61
CA GLY A 121 2.56 -11.26 8.35
C GLY A 121 2.13 -10.49 7.11
N VAL A 122 1.76 -9.21 7.23
CA VAL A 122 1.78 -8.30 6.09
C VAL A 122 3.21 -7.81 5.84
N ASP A 123 3.50 -7.41 4.61
CA ASP A 123 4.87 -7.04 4.22
C ASP A 123 5.15 -5.54 4.43
N ALA A 124 4.10 -4.71 4.46
CA ALA A 124 4.19 -3.28 4.72
C ALA A 124 2.90 -2.72 5.32
N VAL A 125 3.01 -1.55 5.94
CA VAL A 125 1.87 -0.78 6.45
C VAL A 125 1.88 0.62 5.87
N ALA A 126 0.75 1.05 5.34
CA ALA A 126 0.56 2.41 4.84
C ALA A 126 -0.30 3.23 5.82
N LEU A 127 0.26 4.30 6.31
CA LEU A 127 -0.41 5.25 7.19
C LEU A 127 -0.92 6.43 6.36
N GLY A 128 -2.17 6.79 6.55
CA GLY A 128 -2.83 7.89 5.87
C GLY A 128 -3.41 8.91 6.87
N SER A 129 -4.73 8.99 6.99
CA SER A 129 -5.42 9.92 7.89
C SER A 129 -5.02 9.79 9.37
N GLY A 130 -4.57 8.63 9.80
CA GLY A 130 -4.04 8.40 11.15
C GLY A 130 -2.77 9.21 11.48
N LEU A 131 -2.10 9.78 10.47
CA LEU A 131 -0.94 10.64 10.66
C LEU A 131 -1.30 12.09 11.02
N GLY A 132 -2.54 12.53 10.75
CA GLY A 132 -2.96 13.92 10.96
C GLY A 132 -2.95 14.39 12.42
N ASN A 133 -2.85 13.47 13.38
CA ASN A 133 -2.80 13.74 14.81
C ASN A 133 -1.38 13.66 15.41
N LEU A 134 -0.36 13.41 14.59
CA LEU A 134 1.02 13.48 15.07
C LEU A 134 1.41 14.95 15.22
N GLU A 135 1.64 15.38 16.44
CA GLU A 135 2.20 16.71 16.71
C GLU A 135 3.47 16.89 15.88
N ALA A 136 3.58 18.03 15.25
CA ALA A 136 4.36 18.27 14.03
C ALA A 136 5.88 17.96 14.10
N THR A 137 6.45 17.61 15.26
CA THR A 137 7.90 17.42 15.36
C THR A 137 8.36 16.26 16.25
N SER A 138 7.76 16.01 17.40
CA SER A 138 8.20 14.93 18.32
C SER A 138 7.65 13.57 17.91
N GLY A 139 6.36 13.48 17.58
CA GLY A 139 5.72 12.21 17.23
C GLY A 139 6.31 11.52 16.00
N TRP A 140 6.80 12.27 15.01
CA TRP A 140 7.48 11.71 13.85
C TRP A 140 8.85 11.13 14.19
N ARG A 141 9.62 11.79 15.07
CA ARG A 141 10.93 11.27 15.51
C ARG A 141 10.78 9.99 16.29
N ASP A 142 9.81 9.94 17.18
CA ASP A 142 9.53 8.76 18.00
C ASP A 142 9.04 7.59 17.13
N LEU A 143 8.18 7.85 16.15
CA LEU A 143 7.75 6.86 15.17
C LEU A 143 8.92 6.33 14.35
N LEU A 144 9.75 7.19 13.79
CA LEU A 144 10.91 6.78 12.98
C LEU A 144 11.92 6.00 13.83
N ALA A 145 12.23 6.42 15.05
CA ALA A 145 13.11 5.70 15.96
C ALA A 145 12.56 4.29 16.27
N HIS A 146 11.25 4.19 16.51
CA HIS A 146 10.59 2.90 16.74
C HIS A 146 10.65 1.98 15.52
N LEU A 147 10.35 2.50 14.32
CA LEU A 147 10.43 1.74 13.07
C LEU A 147 11.85 1.27 12.75
N THR A 148 12.86 2.10 13.00
CA THR A 148 14.27 1.73 12.83
C THR A 148 14.63 0.57 13.77
N ALA A 149 14.26 0.66 15.05
CA ALA A 149 14.52 -0.39 16.03
C ALA A 149 13.80 -1.72 15.71
N VAL A 150 12.66 -1.68 15.02
CA VAL A 150 11.96 -2.89 14.54
C VAL A 150 12.69 -3.49 13.33
N ALA A 151 13.09 -2.68 12.38
CA ALA A 151 13.82 -3.13 11.19
C ALA A 151 15.15 -3.81 11.55
N GLU A 152 15.89 -3.24 12.51
CA GLU A 152 17.15 -3.81 13.02
C GLU A 152 16.98 -5.16 13.72
N ARG A 153 15.80 -5.45 14.29
CA ARG A 153 15.51 -6.75 14.95
C ARG A 153 15.11 -7.85 13.95
N GLN A 154 14.74 -7.48 12.73
CA GLN A 154 14.31 -8.43 11.68
C GLN A 154 15.41 -8.70 10.64
N ALA A 155 16.53 -7.97 10.69
CA ALA A 155 17.70 -8.14 9.84
C ALA A 155 18.70 -9.15 10.43
#